data_2f2f68cd59a74f653d454218862feaf5
#
_entry.id   2f2f68cd59a74f653d454218862feaf5
#
_cell.length_a   1.000
_cell.length_b   1.000
_cell.length_c   1.000
_cell.angle_alpha   90.00
_cell.angle_beta   90.00
_cell.angle_gamma   90.00
#
_symmetry.space_group_name_H-M   'P 1'
#
loop_
_entity.id
_entity.type
_entity.pdbx_description
1 polymer ?
#
loop_
_entity_poly.entity_id
_entity_poly.type
_entity_poly.pdbx_seq_one_letter_code
_entity_poly.pdbx_strand_id
1 'polypeptide(L)'
;MTYKFYDTCSLLLKVDNLWEDNVIVVLSSITLEELENIKTAANKDPDVKYAARKLAHELDERFGDGSYTVMIWNNDLMEDLVEAHLPVTNDSKIIICADAYMDLINPEDEFIFYTNDICCKHMAHLTLECPICSVEEEKYDYDGYKMIQMDDEEMADFYSNPTANKYDLHINEYLLVQDVNGEIVDKLCWTGKDYRHLTYDNFKSNHFGNVKPMKDDVY
;
A
#
# COMPACT_ATOMS: atom_id res chain seq x y z
N MET A 1 4.15 -9.76 -26.28
CA MET A 1 3.25 -9.88 -25.12
C MET A 1 4.03 -9.45 -23.89
N THR A 2 3.40 -8.87 -22.85
CA THR A 2 4.10 -8.52 -21.61
C THR A 2 3.63 -9.44 -20.49
N TYR A 3 4.57 -10.06 -19.79
CA TYR A 3 4.31 -10.89 -18.62
C TYR A 3 4.78 -10.17 -17.37
N LYS A 4 3.91 -10.04 -16.37
CA LYS A 4 4.23 -9.41 -15.09
C LYS A 4 4.11 -10.43 -13.97
N PHE A 5 5.23 -10.80 -13.39
CA PHE A 5 5.31 -11.72 -12.26
C PHE A 5 5.34 -10.93 -10.95
N TYR A 6 4.44 -11.24 -10.04
CA TYR A 6 4.31 -10.52 -8.79
C TYR A 6 4.62 -11.41 -7.59
N ASP A 7 5.40 -10.89 -6.65
CA ASP A 7 5.41 -11.43 -5.29
C ASP A 7 4.08 -11.13 -4.58
N THR A 8 3.86 -11.74 -3.42
CA THR A 8 2.59 -11.61 -2.70
C THR A 8 2.32 -10.19 -2.24
N CYS A 9 3.33 -9.48 -1.75
CA CYS A 9 3.18 -8.12 -1.23
C CYS A 9 2.85 -7.14 -2.36
N SER A 10 3.59 -7.18 -3.45
CA SER A 10 3.37 -6.31 -4.62
C SER A 10 2.03 -6.58 -5.30
N LEU A 11 1.62 -7.84 -5.33
CA LEU A 11 0.32 -8.24 -5.86
C LEU A 11 -0.83 -7.63 -5.06
N LEU A 12 -0.76 -7.64 -3.73
CA LEU A 12 -1.76 -7.03 -2.85
C LEU A 12 -1.81 -5.50 -2.99
N LEU A 13 -0.67 -4.84 -3.18
CA LEU A 13 -0.61 -3.39 -3.42
C LEU A 13 -1.22 -3.01 -4.78
N LYS A 14 -1.15 -3.89 -5.76
CA LYS A 14 -1.62 -3.63 -7.13
C LYS A 14 -3.07 -4.04 -7.36
N VAL A 15 -3.77 -4.63 -6.39
CA VAL A 15 -5.08 -5.26 -6.56
C VAL A 15 -6.13 -4.40 -7.27
N ASP A 16 -6.15 -3.08 -7.04
CA ASP A 16 -7.12 -2.17 -7.64
C ASP A 16 -6.83 -1.86 -9.12
N ASN A 17 -5.58 -2.06 -9.57
CA ASN A 17 -5.11 -1.73 -10.92
C ASN A 17 -4.23 -2.86 -11.50
N LEU A 18 -4.55 -4.11 -11.17
CA LEU A 18 -3.74 -5.28 -11.56
C LEU A 18 -3.90 -5.63 -13.05
N TRP A 19 -5.11 -5.49 -13.55
CA TRP A 19 -5.47 -5.96 -14.88
C TRP A 19 -5.24 -4.89 -15.95
N GLU A 20 -4.34 -5.17 -16.87
CA GLU A 20 -3.96 -4.26 -17.96
C GLU A 20 -4.12 -4.95 -19.31
N ASP A 21 -4.46 -4.19 -20.35
CA ASP A 21 -4.57 -4.73 -21.72
C ASP A 21 -3.22 -5.23 -22.24
N ASN A 22 -3.22 -6.39 -22.90
CA ASN A 22 -2.02 -7.05 -23.43
C ASN A 22 -0.96 -7.45 -22.39
N VAL A 23 -1.34 -7.54 -21.13
CA VAL A 23 -0.51 -8.02 -20.04
C VAL A 23 -1.07 -9.34 -19.50
N ILE A 24 -0.20 -10.30 -19.26
CA ILE A 24 -0.53 -11.55 -18.56
C ILE A 24 0.08 -11.46 -17.16
N VAL A 25 -0.75 -11.55 -16.14
CA VAL A 25 -0.31 -11.63 -14.75
C VAL A 25 0.19 -13.05 -14.47
N VAL A 26 1.41 -13.16 -13.98
CA VAL A 26 2.00 -14.47 -13.62
C VAL A 26 2.11 -14.55 -12.10
N LEU A 27 1.63 -15.63 -11.54
CA LEU A 27 1.67 -15.93 -10.12
C LEU A 27 2.41 -17.25 -9.87
N SER A 28 2.91 -17.44 -8.65
CA SER A 28 3.33 -18.75 -8.18
C SER A 28 2.24 -19.43 -7.36
N SER A 29 2.27 -20.76 -7.29
CA SER A 29 1.42 -21.48 -6.34
C SER A 29 1.73 -21.13 -4.88
N ILE A 30 2.97 -20.70 -4.59
CA ILE A 30 3.37 -20.20 -3.27
C ILE A 30 2.64 -18.88 -2.94
N THR A 31 2.53 -17.99 -3.92
CA THR A 31 1.75 -16.75 -3.77
C THR A 31 0.28 -17.04 -3.45
N LEU A 32 -0.34 -18.01 -4.12
CA LEU A 32 -1.72 -18.41 -3.83
C LEU A 32 -1.88 -19.00 -2.41
N GLU A 33 -0.91 -19.79 -1.94
CA GLU A 33 -0.90 -20.32 -0.57
C GLU A 33 -0.78 -19.18 0.45
N GLU A 34 0.08 -18.21 0.21
CA GLU A 34 0.22 -17.04 1.08
C GLU A 34 -1.05 -16.18 1.13
N LEU A 35 -1.72 -15.98 -0.01
CA LEU A 35 -3.00 -15.27 -0.06
C LEU A 35 -4.07 -15.98 0.79
N GLU A 36 -4.15 -17.30 0.73
CA GLU A 36 -5.09 -18.07 1.55
C GLU A 36 -4.77 -17.94 3.04
N ASN A 37 -3.50 -17.98 3.40
CA ASN A 37 -3.04 -17.77 4.78
C ASN A 37 -3.36 -16.35 5.27
N ILE A 38 -3.21 -15.32 4.44
CA ILE A 38 -3.56 -13.94 4.78
C ILE A 38 -5.07 -13.78 5.00
N LYS A 39 -5.91 -14.34 4.15
CA LYS A 39 -7.38 -14.30 4.26
C LYS A 39 -7.87 -14.83 5.60
N THR A 40 -7.24 -15.87 6.12
CA THR A 40 -7.67 -16.63 7.30
C THR A 40 -6.97 -16.21 8.59
N ALA A 41 -5.83 -15.53 8.52
CA ALA A 41 -5.03 -15.14 9.68
C ALA A 41 -5.80 -14.23 10.66
N ALA A 42 -5.76 -14.55 11.96
CA ALA A 42 -6.46 -13.76 12.98
C ALA A 42 -5.84 -12.39 13.25
N ASN A 43 -4.51 -12.27 13.08
CA ASN A 43 -3.69 -11.13 13.51
C ASN A 43 -3.18 -10.24 12.36
N LYS A 44 -3.70 -10.39 11.16
CA LYS A 44 -3.37 -9.52 10.02
C LYS A 44 -4.30 -8.32 9.96
N ASP A 45 -3.79 -7.22 9.43
CA ASP A 45 -4.53 -5.99 9.19
C ASP A 45 -5.82 -6.25 8.37
N PRO A 46 -6.96 -5.63 8.73
CA PRO A 46 -8.22 -5.78 8.02
C PRO A 46 -8.14 -5.40 6.53
N ASP A 47 -7.37 -4.35 6.18
CA ASP A 47 -7.25 -3.89 4.80
C ASP A 47 -6.45 -4.88 3.96
N VAL A 48 -5.38 -5.46 4.51
CA VAL A 48 -4.60 -6.52 3.87
C VAL A 48 -5.45 -7.78 3.63
N LYS A 49 -6.30 -8.14 4.59
CA LYS A 49 -7.26 -9.25 4.41
C LYS A 49 -8.31 -8.96 3.35
N TYR A 50 -8.79 -7.71 3.31
CA TYR A 50 -9.74 -7.29 2.29
C TYR A 50 -9.12 -7.38 0.90
N ALA A 51 -7.91 -6.86 0.70
CA ALA A 51 -7.18 -6.95 -0.56
C ALA A 51 -6.99 -8.42 -1.00
N ALA A 52 -6.58 -9.31 -0.07
CA ALA A 52 -6.41 -10.72 -0.37
C ALA A 52 -7.73 -11.43 -0.76
N ARG A 53 -8.86 -11.07 -0.14
CA ARG A 53 -10.17 -11.60 -0.51
C ARG A 53 -10.65 -11.08 -1.86
N LYS A 54 -10.48 -9.78 -2.09
CA LYS A 54 -10.81 -9.14 -3.37
C LYS A 54 -10.04 -9.80 -4.51
N LEU A 55 -8.72 -9.93 -4.35
CA LEU A 55 -7.88 -10.59 -5.35
C LEU A 55 -8.29 -12.03 -5.61
N ALA A 56 -8.56 -12.81 -4.56
CA ALA A 56 -9.00 -14.20 -4.73
C ALA A 56 -10.33 -14.30 -5.51
N HIS A 57 -11.25 -13.35 -5.32
CA HIS A 57 -12.49 -13.26 -6.08
C HIS A 57 -12.24 -12.90 -7.54
N GLU A 58 -11.38 -11.91 -7.79
CA GLU A 58 -11.04 -11.50 -9.17
C GLU A 58 -10.31 -12.62 -9.94
N LEU A 59 -9.45 -13.40 -9.29
CA LEU A 59 -8.82 -14.58 -9.89
C LEU A 59 -9.85 -15.67 -10.26
N ASP A 60 -10.87 -15.88 -9.42
CA ASP A 60 -11.94 -16.82 -9.70
C ASP A 60 -12.80 -16.37 -10.88
N GLU A 61 -13.18 -15.09 -10.93
CA GLU A 61 -13.94 -14.51 -12.04
C GLU A 61 -13.21 -14.57 -13.38
N ARG A 62 -11.87 -14.46 -13.37
CA ARG A 62 -11.02 -14.48 -14.56
C ARG A 62 -10.46 -15.85 -14.91
N PHE A 63 -10.88 -16.87 -14.17
CA PHE A 63 -10.35 -18.22 -14.40
C PHE A 63 -10.60 -18.68 -15.83
N GLY A 64 -9.51 -18.93 -16.56
CA GLY A 64 -9.56 -19.44 -17.94
C GLY A 64 -9.76 -18.38 -19.03
N ASP A 65 -9.80 -17.08 -18.71
CA ASP A 65 -9.90 -16.00 -19.70
C ASP A 65 -8.54 -15.62 -20.33
N GLY A 66 -7.43 -16.15 -19.81
CA GLY A 66 -6.07 -15.91 -20.30
C GLY A 66 -5.40 -14.65 -19.73
N SER A 67 -6.06 -13.91 -18.83
CA SER A 67 -5.49 -12.70 -18.23
C SER A 67 -4.41 -13.01 -17.19
N TYR A 68 -4.40 -14.22 -16.64
CA TYR A 68 -3.37 -14.66 -15.72
C TYR A 68 -3.01 -16.14 -15.90
N THR A 69 -1.87 -16.51 -15.32
CA THR A 69 -1.37 -17.89 -15.26
C THR A 69 -0.67 -18.15 -13.94
N VAL A 70 -0.51 -19.42 -13.59
CA VAL A 70 0.11 -19.84 -12.33
C VAL A 70 1.23 -20.81 -12.59
N MET A 71 2.45 -20.47 -12.16
CA MET A 71 3.58 -21.38 -12.12
C MET A 71 3.53 -22.23 -10.84
N ILE A 72 3.51 -23.54 -11.01
CA ILE A 72 3.37 -24.48 -9.90
C ILE A 72 4.73 -24.82 -9.34
N TRP A 73 4.95 -24.56 -8.05
CA TRP A 73 6.12 -25.04 -7.32
C TRP A 73 6.13 -26.58 -7.24
N ASN A 74 7.25 -27.20 -7.55
CA ASN A 74 7.44 -28.65 -7.51
C ASN A 74 8.87 -29.04 -7.06
N ASN A 75 9.17 -30.33 -7.07
CA ASN A 75 10.47 -30.84 -6.61
C ASN A 75 11.63 -30.50 -7.56
N ASP A 76 11.38 -30.38 -8.86
CA ASP A 76 12.42 -30.02 -9.84
C ASP A 76 12.89 -28.58 -9.55
N LEU A 77 11.97 -27.64 -9.29
CA LEU A 77 12.28 -26.27 -8.89
C LEU A 77 13.00 -26.18 -7.53
N MET A 78 12.87 -27.21 -6.68
CA MET A 78 13.66 -27.28 -5.45
C MET A 78 15.14 -27.58 -5.73
N GLU A 79 15.44 -28.34 -6.77
CA GLU A 79 16.82 -28.57 -7.21
C GLU A 79 17.43 -27.27 -7.76
N ASP A 80 16.69 -26.53 -8.58
CA ASP A 80 17.10 -25.22 -9.11
C ASP A 80 17.36 -24.19 -7.98
N LEU A 81 16.52 -24.17 -6.94
CA LEU A 81 16.72 -23.32 -5.76
C LEU A 81 18.05 -23.64 -5.05
N VAL A 82 18.39 -24.91 -4.92
CA VAL A 82 19.65 -25.34 -4.30
C VAL A 82 20.85 -24.97 -5.17
N GLU A 83 20.75 -25.12 -6.50
CA GLU A 83 21.80 -24.72 -7.45
C GLU A 83 22.04 -23.23 -7.45
N ALA A 84 20.97 -22.44 -7.32
CA ALA A 84 21.06 -20.98 -7.20
C ALA A 84 21.61 -20.51 -5.83
N HIS A 85 21.87 -21.44 -4.90
CA HIS A 85 22.35 -21.16 -3.54
C HIS A 85 21.45 -20.21 -2.74
N LEU A 86 20.14 -20.19 -3.04
CA LEU A 86 19.17 -19.39 -2.31
C LEU A 86 18.72 -20.09 -1.01
N PRO A 87 18.36 -19.33 0.03
CA PRO A 87 17.77 -19.90 1.23
C PRO A 87 16.40 -20.51 0.94
N VAL A 88 16.00 -21.56 1.66
CA VAL A 88 14.70 -22.22 1.47
C VAL A 88 13.61 -21.39 2.15
N THR A 89 13.19 -20.30 1.51
CA THR A 89 12.11 -19.40 1.92
C THR A 89 11.04 -19.31 0.84
N ASN A 90 9.88 -18.76 1.16
CA ASN A 90 8.83 -18.53 0.18
C ASN A 90 9.27 -17.54 -0.90
N ASP A 91 9.96 -16.46 -0.52
CA ASP A 91 10.49 -15.47 -1.48
C ASP A 91 11.42 -16.15 -2.49
N SER A 92 12.34 -16.99 -2.02
CA SER A 92 13.25 -17.73 -2.90
C SER A 92 12.50 -18.68 -3.84
N LYS A 93 11.46 -19.36 -3.36
CA LYS A 93 10.59 -20.21 -4.19
C LYS A 93 9.83 -19.41 -5.25
N ILE A 94 9.34 -18.22 -4.89
CA ILE A 94 8.68 -17.29 -5.81
C ILE A 94 9.66 -16.86 -6.92
N ILE A 95 10.92 -16.52 -6.55
CA ILE A 95 11.96 -16.13 -7.50
C ILE A 95 12.28 -17.28 -8.48
N ILE A 96 12.46 -18.51 -7.97
CA ILE A 96 12.73 -19.67 -8.84
C ILE A 96 11.51 -20.01 -9.72
N CYS A 97 10.28 -19.83 -9.25
CA CYS A 97 9.10 -19.92 -10.11
C CYS A 97 9.12 -18.89 -11.24
N ALA A 98 9.60 -17.68 -10.97
CA ALA A 98 9.73 -16.63 -11.99
C ALA A 98 10.79 -16.98 -13.02
N ASP A 99 11.95 -17.47 -12.58
CA ASP A 99 13.04 -17.92 -13.43
C ASP A 99 12.59 -19.03 -14.38
N ALA A 100 12.04 -20.10 -13.83
CA ALA A 100 11.50 -21.21 -14.61
C ALA A 100 10.35 -20.79 -15.57
N TYR A 101 9.57 -19.78 -15.21
CA TYR A 101 8.53 -19.29 -16.11
C TYR A 101 9.12 -18.48 -17.30
N MET A 102 10.23 -17.77 -17.10
CA MET A 102 10.94 -17.06 -18.17
C MET A 102 11.38 -18.02 -19.29
N ASP A 103 11.77 -19.24 -18.96
CA ASP A 103 12.17 -20.26 -19.92
C ASP A 103 10.98 -20.78 -20.78
N LEU A 104 9.75 -20.53 -20.35
CA LEU A 104 8.54 -20.99 -21.07
C LEU A 104 7.97 -19.98 -22.06
N ILE A 105 8.36 -18.72 -21.96
CA ILE A 105 7.85 -17.64 -22.83
C ILE A 105 8.75 -17.45 -24.07
N ASN A 106 8.24 -16.75 -25.07
CA ASN A 106 9.08 -16.41 -26.23
C ASN A 106 10.13 -15.38 -25.82
N PRO A 107 11.37 -15.50 -26.34
CA PRO A 107 12.44 -14.54 -26.05
C PRO A 107 12.14 -13.09 -26.52
N GLU A 108 11.16 -12.89 -27.40
CA GLU A 108 10.74 -11.57 -27.88
C GLU A 108 9.67 -10.95 -26.98
N ASP A 109 9.11 -11.72 -26.05
CA ASP A 109 8.11 -11.23 -25.10
C ASP A 109 8.81 -10.56 -23.92
N GLU A 110 8.19 -9.54 -23.36
CA GLU A 110 8.70 -8.82 -22.20
C GLU A 110 8.29 -9.55 -20.91
N PHE A 111 9.24 -9.73 -19.99
CA PHE A 111 8.99 -10.27 -18.66
C PHE A 111 9.50 -9.30 -17.60
N ILE A 112 8.69 -9.01 -16.59
CA ILE A 112 9.02 -8.09 -15.50
C ILE A 112 8.65 -8.76 -14.17
N PHE A 113 9.60 -8.77 -13.23
CA PHE A 113 9.36 -9.23 -11.87
C PHE A 113 9.07 -8.05 -10.94
N TYR A 114 8.00 -8.14 -10.16
CA TYR A 114 7.57 -7.10 -9.23
C TYR A 114 7.72 -7.54 -7.77
N THR A 115 8.50 -6.78 -7.00
CA THR A 115 8.62 -6.94 -5.56
C THR A 115 8.88 -5.61 -4.86
N ASN A 116 8.21 -5.39 -3.72
CA ASN A 116 8.46 -4.26 -2.82
C ASN A 116 9.36 -4.65 -1.64
N ASP A 117 9.59 -5.96 -1.44
CA ASP A 117 10.53 -6.42 -0.41
C ASP A 117 11.98 -6.22 -0.86
N ILE A 118 12.76 -5.50 -0.05
CA ILE A 118 14.16 -5.15 -0.36
C ILE A 118 15.04 -6.40 -0.46
N CYS A 119 14.85 -7.37 0.44
CA CYS A 119 15.64 -8.60 0.46
C CYS A 119 15.31 -9.49 -0.74
N CYS A 120 14.01 -9.66 -1.02
CA CYS A 120 13.53 -10.37 -2.21
C CYS A 120 14.07 -9.70 -3.49
N LYS A 121 14.04 -8.36 -3.57
CA LYS A 121 14.56 -7.61 -4.71
C LYS A 121 16.05 -7.86 -4.96
N HIS A 122 16.86 -7.88 -3.89
CA HIS A 122 18.29 -8.18 -4.02
C HIS A 122 18.53 -9.62 -4.46
N MET A 123 17.81 -10.59 -3.92
CA MET A 123 17.91 -11.99 -4.36
C MET A 123 17.48 -12.14 -5.82
N ALA A 124 16.38 -11.52 -6.22
CA ALA A 124 15.90 -11.54 -7.59
C ALA A 124 16.93 -10.97 -8.58
N HIS A 125 17.60 -9.86 -8.24
CA HIS A 125 18.67 -9.28 -9.08
C HIS A 125 19.89 -10.19 -9.26
N LEU A 126 20.12 -11.14 -8.37
CA LEU A 126 21.22 -12.10 -8.46
C LEU A 126 20.83 -13.36 -9.25
N THR A 127 19.54 -13.60 -9.43
CA THR A 127 19.02 -14.83 -10.01
C THR A 127 18.36 -14.62 -11.37
N LEU A 128 17.56 -13.55 -11.52
CA LEU A 128 16.75 -13.32 -12.71
C LEU A 128 17.45 -12.43 -13.72
N GLU A 129 17.35 -12.76 -15.00
CA GLU A 129 17.84 -11.96 -16.12
C GLU A 129 16.71 -11.09 -16.73
N CYS A 130 15.91 -10.42 -15.86
CA CYS A 130 14.80 -9.57 -16.28
C CYS A 130 14.78 -8.25 -15.48
N PRO A 131 14.01 -7.24 -15.92
CA PRO A 131 13.74 -6.06 -15.10
C PRO A 131 13.06 -6.41 -13.78
N ILE A 132 13.60 -5.89 -12.67
CA ILE A 132 13.03 -6.03 -11.33
C ILE A 132 12.48 -4.67 -10.90
N CYS A 133 11.18 -4.58 -10.75
CA CYS A 133 10.46 -3.36 -10.43
C CYS A 133 9.80 -3.42 -9.03
N SER A 134 9.48 -2.26 -8.50
CA SER A 134 8.58 -2.15 -7.35
C SER A 134 7.26 -1.54 -7.79
N VAL A 135 6.18 -1.98 -7.17
CA VAL A 135 4.88 -1.30 -7.31
C VAL A 135 5.00 0.03 -6.57
N GLU A 136 4.69 1.12 -7.26
CA GLU A 136 4.59 2.43 -6.60
C GLU A 136 3.37 2.39 -5.68
N GLU A 137 3.60 2.62 -4.39
CA GLU A 137 2.52 2.91 -3.47
C GLU A 137 1.96 4.28 -3.86
N GLU A 138 0.65 4.37 -4.07
CA GLU A 138 -0.02 5.66 -4.15
C GLU A 138 0.21 6.35 -2.80
N LYS A 139 1.22 7.22 -2.76
CA LYS A 139 1.39 8.13 -1.63
C LYS A 139 0.24 9.11 -1.71
N TYR A 140 -0.78 8.88 -0.92
CA TYR A 140 -1.72 9.94 -0.60
C TYR A 140 -0.92 10.98 0.18
N ASP A 141 -0.65 12.12 -0.44
CA ASP A 141 -0.10 13.32 0.20
C ASP A 141 -1.17 13.93 1.14
N TYR A 142 -1.72 13.09 2.01
CA TYR A 142 -2.71 13.47 2.99
C TYR A 142 -2.08 13.45 4.37
N ASP A 143 -1.62 14.61 4.81
CA ASP A 143 -0.98 14.78 6.11
C ASP A 143 -1.98 14.80 7.29
N GLY A 144 -3.28 14.74 6.99
CA GLY A 144 -4.34 14.86 8.01
C GLY A 144 -4.54 16.28 8.50
N TYR A 145 -3.79 17.24 8.00
CA TYR A 145 -3.93 18.67 8.34
C TYR A 145 -3.53 19.57 7.19
N LYS A 146 -4.06 20.80 7.21
CA LYS A 146 -3.57 21.91 6.38
C LYS A 146 -2.98 22.99 7.27
N MET A 147 -1.92 23.64 6.81
CA MET A 147 -1.28 24.76 7.50
C MET A 147 -1.50 26.03 6.69
N ILE A 148 -2.10 27.04 7.29
CA ILE A 148 -2.46 28.29 6.63
C ILE A 148 -1.90 29.46 7.43
N GLN A 149 -1.18 30.34 6.76
CA GLN A 149 -0.73 31.60 7.32
C GLN A 149 -1.78 32.68 7.05
N MET A 150 -2.16 33.43 8.07
CA MET A 150 -3.16 34.48 8.00
C MET A 150 -2.64 35.75 8.66
N ASP A 151 -2.99 36.90 8.11
CA ASP A 151 -2.87 38.18 8.80
C ASP A 151 -4.07 38.43 9.72
N ASP A 152 -4.06 39.58 10.46
CA ASP A 152 -5.11 39.91 11.42
C ASP A 152 -6.48 40.11 10.76
N GLU A 153 -6.54 40.62 9.53
CA GLU A 153 -7.78 40.85 8.79
C GLU A 153 -8.35 39.52 8.28
N GLU A 154 -7.50 38.64 7.75
CA GLU A 154 -7.87 37.31 7.30
C GLU A 154 -8.35 36.44 8.46
N MET A 155 -7.69 36.51 9.64
CA MET A 155 -8.13 35.84 10.85
C MET A 155 -9.50 36.31 11.29
N ALA A 156 -9.73 37.63 11.31
CA ALA A 156 -11.03 38.19 11.68
C ALA A 156 -12.15 37.74 10.74
N ASP A 157 -11.91 37.71 9.44
CA ASP A 157 -12.86 37.19 8.45
C ASP A 157 -13.12 35.71 8.66
N PHE A 158 -12.07 34.90 8.83
CA PHE A 158 -12.17 33.45 9.04
C PHE A 158 -13.02 33.10 10.27
N TYR A 159 -12.74 33.74 11.42
CA TYR A 159 -13.48 33.46 12.66
C TYR A 159 -14.90 34.05 12.65
N SER A 160 -15.22 34.99 11.75
CA SER A 160 -16.59 35.51 11.56
C SER A 160 -17.51 34.47 10.88
N ASN A 161 -16.97 33.49 10.18
CA ASN A 161 -17.70 32.46 9.46
C ASN A 161 -17.26 31.02 9.82
N PRO A 162 -17.44 30.58 11.06
CA PRO A 162 -16.91 29.30 11.55
C PRO A 162 -17.57 28.05 10.93
N THR A 163 -18.66 28.21 10.20
CA THR A 163 -19.38 27.14 9.51
C THR A 163 -19.03 26.99 8.04
N ALA A 164 -18.21 27.92 7.50
CA ALA A 164 -17.76 27.85 6.12
C ALA A 164 -16.47 27.05 6.02
N ASN A 165 -16.49 25.95 5.27
CA ASN A 165 -15.28 25.17 4.98
C ASN A 165 -14.42 25.87 3.90
N LYS A 166 -13.84 27.02 4.27
CA LYS A 166 -13.06 27.89 3.36
C LYS A 166 -11.86 27.17 2.73
N TYR A 167 -11.32 26.14 3.39
CA TYR A 167 -10.10 25.46 2.98
C TYR A 167 -10.33 24.03 2.47
N ASP A 168 -11.58 23.67 2.21
CA ASP A 168 -11.97 22.35 1.68
C ASP A 168 -11.34 21.20 2.50
N LEU A 169 -11.59 21.23 3.81
CA LEU A 169 -11.13 20.21 4.73
C LEU A 169 -12.07 19.00 4.73
N HIS A 170 -11.51 17.82 4.82
CA HIS A 170 -12.28 16.61 5.09
C HIS A 170 -12.77 16.58 6.55
N ILE A 171 -13.83 15.81 6.81
CA ILE A 171 -14.31 15.61 8.19
C ILE A 171 -13.19 15.01 9.05
N ASN A 172 -12.93 15.62 10.20
CA ASN A 172 -11.83 15.33 11.12
C ASN A 172 -10.42 15.73 10.62
N GLU A 173 -10.31 16.45 9.53
CA GLU A 173 -9.05 17.07 9.12
C GLU A 173 -8.75 18.31 9.97
N TYR A 174 -7.47 18.51 10.24
CA TYR A 174 -7.01 19.60 11.09
C TYR A 174 -6.60 20.81 10.28
N LEU A 175 -6.77 22.00 10.88
CA LEU A 175 -6.27 23.28 10.37
C LEU A 175 -5.34 23.88 11.41
N LEU A 176 -4.08 24.10 11.04
CA LEU A 176 -3.10 24.82 11.82
C LEU A 176 -3.04 26.26 11.29
N VAL A 177 -3.44 27.20 12.11
CA VAL A 177 -3.42 28.65 11.77
C VAL A 177 -2.11 29.23 12.25
N GLN A 178 -1.36 29.84 11.33
CA GLN A 178 -0.12 30.56 11.64
C GLN A 178 -0.34 32.07 11.51
N ASP A 179 0.36 32.83 12.33
CA ASP A 179 0.46 34.28 12.19
C ASP A 179 1.44 34.67 11.06
N VAL A 180 1.60 35.97 10.84
CA VAL A 180 2.54 36.50 9.83
C VAL A 180 4.00 36.17 10.10
N ASN A 181 4.36 35.76 11.32
CA ASN A 181 5.71 35.32 11.69
C ASN A 181 5.90 33.81 11.50
N GLY A 182 4.84 33.07 11.16
CA GLY A 182 4.85 31.61 11.01
C GLY A 182 4.67 30.86 12.34
N GLU A 183 4.27 31.56 13.42
CA GLU A 183 3.97 30.91 14.68
C GLU A 183 2.55 30.34 14.66
N ILE A 184 2.36 29.10 15.15
CA ILE A 184 1.03 28.49 15.23
C ILE A 184 0.25 29.15 16.37
N VAL A 185 -0.78 29.89 15.98
CA VAL A 185 -1.65 30.64 16.92
C VAL A 185 -2.93 29.89 17.25
N ASP A 186 -3.38 28.98 16.37
CA ASP A 186 -4.57 28.17 16.64
C ASP A 186 -4.47 26.79 15.95
N LYS A 187 -5.18 25.82 16.54
CA LYS A 187 -5.32 24.45 16.05
C LYS A 187 -6.80 24.08 16.04
N LEU A 188 -7.31 23.79 14.87
CA LEU A 188 -8.73 23.55 14.64
C LEU A 188 -8.95 22.18 14.01
N CYS A 189 -10.12 21.61 14.20
CA CYS A 189 -10.57 20.39 13.54
C CYS A 189 -11.91 20.65 12.86
N TRP A 190 -12.03 20.31 11.56
CA TRP A 190 -13.29 20.42 10.85
C TRP A 190 -14.22 19.25 11.22
N THR A 191 -15.40 19.56 11.76
CA THR A 191 -16.38 18.55 12.20
C THR A 191 -17.33 18.09 11.08
N GLY A 192 -17.25 18.71 9.90
CA GLY A 192 -18.23 18.58 8.82
C GLY A 192 -19.34 19.64 8.88
N LYS A 193 -19.37 20.48 9.94
CA LYS A 193 -20.35 21.57 10.11
C LYS A 193 -19.70 22.87 10.54
N ASP A 194 -18.68 22.79 11.36
CA ASP A 194 -17.98 23.93 11.96
C ASP A 194 -16.53 23.55 12.30
N TYR A 195 -15.73 24.57 12.63
CA TYR A 195 -14.39 24.39 13.19
C TYR A 195 -14.44 24.28 14.70
N ARG A 196 -13.87 23.20 15.24
CA ARG A 196 -13.72 22.99 16.68
C ARG A 196 -12.28 23.26 17.09
N HIS A 197 -12.07 24.14 18.05
CA HIS A 197 -10.76 24.38 18.64
C HIS A 197 -10.22 23.17 19.36
N LEU A 198 -8.97 22.84 19.13
CA LEU A 198 -8.25 21.80 19.86
C LEU A 198 -7.67 22.42 21.12
N THR A 199 -8.34 22.18 22.24
CA THR A 199 -7.83 22.60 23.56
C THR A 199 -7.39 21.38 24.33
N TYR A 200 -6.44 21.56 25.23
CA TYR A 200 -5.95 20.47 26.11
C TYR A 200 -7.07 19.74 26.84
N ASP A 201 -8.16 20.45 27.18
CA ASP A 201 -9.30 19.88 27.87
C ASP A 201 -10.13 18.91 27.01
N ASN A 202 -10.09 19.06 25.68
CA ASN A 202 -10.76 18.15 24.75
C ASN A 202 -10.15 16.74 24.76
N PHE A 203 -8.91 16.59 25.17
CA PHE A 203 -8.20 15.30 25.27
C PHE A 203 -8.30 14.63 26.66
N LYS A 204 -8.94 15.27 27.61
CA LYS A 204 -9.20 14.68 28.93
C LYS A 204 -10.36 13.71 28.95
N SER A 205 -11.09 13.55 27.85
CA SER A 205 -12.21 12.58 27.79
C SER A 205 -11.67 11.15 27.77
N ASN A 206 -12.05 10.37 28.77
CA ASN A 206 -11.62 8.99 29.01
C ASN A 206 -12.15 7.95 27.98
N HIS A 207 -12.49 8.34 26.77
CA HIS A 207 -13.13 7.44 25.80
C HIS A 207 -12.21 6.37 25.21
N PHE A 208 -10.89 6.49 25.37
CA PHE A 208 -9.91 5.53 24.89
C PHE A 208 -9.02 4.94 25.99
N GLY A 209 -9.51 4.86 27.21
CA GLY A 209 -8.76 4.29 28.32
C GLY A 209 -7.53 5.13 28.72
N ASN A 210 -6.37 4.49 28.89
CA ASN A 210 -5.15 5.14 29.35
C ASN A 210 -4.30 5.80 28.27
N VAL A 211 -4.81 5.95 27.06
CA VAL A 211 -4.07 6.64 25.98
C VAL A 211 -4.09 8.13 26.26
N LYS A 212 -2.93 8.66 26.61
CA LYS A 212 -2.71 10.11 26.76
C LYS A 212 -1.91 10.61 25.56
N PRO A 213 -2.23 11.79 25.01
CA PRO A 213 -1.35 12.42 24.04
C PRO A 213 0.04 12.61 24.67
N MET A 214 1.08 12.24 23.94
CA MET A 214 2.44 12.26 24.49
C MET A 214 3.00 13.68 24.63
N LYS A 215 2.64 14.61 23.75
CA LYS A 215 2.99 16.04 23.75
C LYS A 215 2.08 16.82 22.82
N ASP A 216 2.01 18.16 22.98
CA ASP A 216 1.23 19.07 22.14
C ASP A 216 1.68 19.13 20.66
N ASP A 217 2.88 18.65 20.36
CA ASP A 217 3.52 18.69 19.05
C ASP A 217 3.29 17.41 18.21
N VAL A 218 2.44 16.51 18.66
CA VAL A 218 2.16 15.20 18.01
C VAL A 218 0.73 15.17 17.41
N TYR A 219 0.20 16.35 17.09
CA TYR A 219 -1.12 16.48 16.46
C TYR A 219 -1.03 17.16 15.12
#